data_cd198b33db91ddf512bdd0dfe16c0a16
#
_entry.id   cd198b33db91ddf512bdd0dfe16c0a16
#
_cell.length_a   1.000
_cell.length_b   1.000
_cell.length_c   1.000
_cell.angle_alpha   90.00
_cell.angle_beta   90.00
_cell.angle_gamma   90.00
#
_symmetry.space_group_name_H-M   'P 1'
#
loop_
_entity.id
_entity.type
_entity.pdbx_description
1 polymer ?
#
loop_
_entity_poly.entity_id
_entity_poly.type
_entity_poly.pdbx_seq_one_letter_code
_entity_poly.pdbx_strand_id
1 'polypeptide(L)'
;LDDLEKLNRRRFSSHQMSESKDSPLFAQEIKASYEKEPNLVDGREILNKSFAEFLTDPRVFILGEDVGKIGDVNQTLAGLQEVFGPLKVTDTGIREVSIVGQGIGASMRGLRPIVEIQYLDYIFYPFPILSDDWACLHYRTAGGQKAPMILRTRGHRLEGIWHSGSPMAVLINGLRGVHFCVPRDMTQAAGMYRTLLAGDDPGVVVECLNGYRLKEPMPTNLLEIQVELGVPEILREGNDLT
;
A
#
# COMPACT_ATOMS: atom_id res chain seq x y z
N LEU A 1 -2.11 11.12 -39.91
CA LEU A 1 -1.20 11.57 -38.82
C LEU A 1 -1.72 11.11 -37.49
N ASP A 2 -3.01 11.34 -37.14
CA ASP A 2 -3.60 10.96 -35.84
C ASP A 2 -3.54 9.44 -35.55
N ASP A 3 -3.73 8.61 -36.57
CA ASP A 3 -3.66 7.16 -36.40
C ASP A 3 -2.20 6.66 -36.21
N LEU A 4 -1.25 7.37 -36.83
CA LEU A 4 0.18 7.08 -36.64
C LEU A 4 0.66 7.53 -35.25
N GLU A 5 0.18 8.68 -34.77
CA GLU A 5 0.45 9.13 -33.41
C GLU A 5 -0.15 8.18 -32.36
N LYS A 6 -1.41 7.77 -32.54
CA LYS A 6 -2.05 6.77 -31.66
C LYS A 6 -1.30 5.44 -31.67
N LEU A 7 -0.85 5.00 -32.85
CA LEU A 7 -0.06 3.77 -33.00
C LEU A 7 1.30 3.92 -32.31
N ASN A 8 1.96 5.08 -32.46
CA ASN A 8 3.25 5.35 -31.83
C ASN A 8 3.12 5.44 -30.31
N ARG A 9 2.12 6.14 -29.78
CA ARG A 9 1.83 6.17 -28.32
C ARG A 9 1.62 4.76 -27.80
N ARG A 10 0.82 3.93 -28.47
CA ARG A 10 0.57 2.54 -28.08
C ARG A 10 1.81 1.66 -28.13
N ARG A 11 2.74 1.89 -29.07
CA ARG A 11 3.96 1.08 -29.22
C ARG A 11 5.11 1.53 -28.34
N PHE A 12 5.19 2.82 -28.04
CA PHE A 12 6.34 3.44 -27.40
C PHE A 12 6.00 4.08 -26.04
N SER A 13 4.72 4.04 -25.60
CA SER A 13 4.40 4.29 -24.22
C SER A 13 5.14 3.30 -23.33
N SER A 14 5.62 3.74 -22.18
CA SER A 14 6.27 2.83 -21.23
C SER A 14 5.32 1.76 -20.72
N HIS A 15 4.00 2.03 -20.68
CA HIS A 15 2.98 1.20 -20.04
C HIS A 15 3.39 0.70 -18.64
N GLN A 16 4.29 1.42 -18.01
CA GLN A 16 4.83 1.04 -16.72
C GLN A 16 3.83 1.33 -15.60
N MET A 17 3.16 2.46 -15.71
CA MET A 17 2.10 2.91 -14.80
C MET A 17 0.81 3.16 -15.58
N SER A 18 -0.31 3.22 -14.89
CA SER A 18 -1.60 3.52 -15.49
C SER A 18 -1.64 4.93 -16.06
N GLU A 19 -2.10 5.05 -17.30
CA GLU A 19 -2.38 6.32 -17.96
C GLU A 19 -3.90 6.65 -17.93
N SER A 20 -4.69 5.88 -17.17
CA SER A 20 -6.12 6.12 -17.03
C SER A 20 -6.41 7.28 -16.07
N LYS A 21 -7.64 7.76 -16.08
CA LYS A 21 -8.13 8.76 -15.11
C LYS A 21 -8.08 8.26 -13.66
N ASP A 22 -8.03 6.95 -13.46
CA ASP A 22 -7.99 6.30 -12.15
C ASP A 22 -6.54 6.01 -11.70
N SER A 23 -5.52 6.59 -12.37
CA SER A 23 -4.14 6.48 -11.90
C SER A 23 -3.98 7.13 -10.52
N PRO A 24 -3.32 6.47 -9.56
CA PRO A 24 -3.04 7.05 -8.24
C PRO A 24 -2.28 8.38 -8.29
N LEU A 25 -1.56 8.64 -9.39
CA LEU A 25 -0.82 9.90 -9.59
C LEU A 25 -1.74 11.11 -9.82
N PHE A 26 -3.03 10.90 -10.09
CA PHE A 26 -4.01 11.98 -10.26
C PHE A 26 -4.85 12.22 -9.01
N ALA A 27 -4.56 11.51 -7.93
CA ALA A 27 -5.24 11.70 -6.66
C ALA A 27 -5.00 13.12 -6.14
N GLN A 28 -6.06 13.74 -5.62
CA GLN A 28 -5.96 15.06 -5.00
C GLN A 28 -5.64 14.91 -3.52
N GLU A 29 -4.75 15.74 -3.00
CA GLU A 29 -4.43 15.75 -1.59
C GLU A 29 -5.65 16.19 -0.75
N ILE A 30 -5.96 15.41 0.29
CA ILE A 30 -6.86 15.80 1.37
C ILE A 30 -6.07 15.70 2.67
N LYS A 31 -5.70 16.87 3.20
CA LYS A 31 -4.87 16.95 4.42
C LYS A 31 -5.63 16.53 5.66
N ALA A 32 -4.89 15.97 6.61
CA ALA A 32 -5.42 15.69 7.94
C ALA A 32 -5.81 17.00 8.63
N SER A 33 -6.98 17.00 9.27
CA SER A 33 -7.45 18.09 10.14
C SER A 33 -7.56 17.60 11.57
N TYR A 34 -7.34 18.48 12.52
CA TYR A 34 -7.28 18.14 13.94
C TYR A 34 -8.09 19.11 14.77
N GLU A 35 -8.59 18.64 15.90
CA GLU A 35 -9.13 19.49 16.93
C GLU A 35 -8.02 20.34 17.58
N LYS A 36 -8.39 21.41 18.27
CA LYS A 36 -7.42 22.27 18.97
C LYS A 36 -6.65 21.50 20.05
N GLU A 37 -7.30 20.54 20.69
CA GLU A 37 -6.73 19.62 21.67
C GLU A 37 -7.04 18.17 21.21
N PRO A 38 -6.24 17.62 20.29
CA PRO A 38 -6.56 16.33 19.69
C PRO A 38 -6.32 15.17 20.67
N ASN A 39 -7.18 14.17 20.60
CA ASN A 39 -6.96 12.92 21.31
C ASN A 39 -5.72 12.20 20.76
N LEU A 40 -4.76 11.87 21.62
CA LEU A 40 -3.57 11.13 21.27
C LEU A 40 -3.81 9.62 21.38
N VAL A 41 -3.67 8.92 20.28
CA VAL A 41 -3.85 7.46 20.17
C VAL A 41 -2.59 6.78 19.71
N ASP A 42 -2.51 5.46 19.87
CA ASP A 42 -1.45 4.68 19.24
C ASP A 42 -1.62 4.71 17.70
N GLY A 43 -0.54 4.83 16.94
CA GLY A 43 -0.62 4.84 15.47
C GLY A 43 -1.38 3.63 14.90
N ARG A 44 -1.27 2.44 15.56
CA ARG A 44 -2.06 1.25 15.19
C ARG A 44 -3.58 1.47 15.22
N GLU A 45 -4.09 2.34 16.08
CA GLU A 45 -5.53 2.63 16.18
C GLU A 45 -6.02 3.46 14.99
N ILE A 46 -5.16 4.33 14.46
CA ILE A 46 -5.44 5.09 13.22
C ILE A 46 -5.60 4.11 12.05
N LEU A 47 -4.65 3.18 11.90
CA LEU A 47 -4.74 2.16 10.85
C LEU A 47 -5.92 1.22 11.05
N ASN A 48 -6.21 0.78 12.28
CA ASN A 48 -7.35 -0.09 12.56
C ASN A 48 -8.67 0.53 12.09
N LYS A 49 -8.91 1.80 12.43
CA LYS A 49 -10.10 2.53 11.98
C LYS A 49 -10.15 2.69 10.46
N SER A 50 -9.00 2.95 9.83
CA SER A 50 -8.92 3.08 8.38
C SER A 50 -9.20 1.76 7.67
N PHE A 51 -8.62 0.65 8.15
CA PHE A 51 -8.89 -0.68 7.58
C PHE A 51 -10.36 -1.11 7.80
N ALA A 52 -10.96 -0.76 8.95
CA ALA A 52 -12.37 -1.01 9.17
C ALA A 52 -13.24 -0.31 8.11
N GLU A 53 -12.93 0.91 7.76
CA GLU A 53 -13.63 1.64 6.70
C GLU A 53 -13.37 1.04 5.32
N PHE A 54 -12.12 0.73 4.98
CA PHE A 54 -11.78 0.14 3.68
C PHE A 54 -12.48 -1.20 3.45
N LEU A 55 -12.64 -2.02 4.48
CA LEU A 55 -13.33 -3.31 4.42
C LEU A 55 -14.84 -3.20 4.16
N THR A 56 -15.43 -2.01 4.26
CA THR A 56 -16.83 -1.78 3.85
C THR A 56 -17.02 -1.87 2.35
N ASP A 57 -15.98 -1.60 1.54
CA ASP A 57 -16.02 -1.88 0.09
C ASP A 57 -16.05 -3.39 -0.13
N PRO A 58 -17.05 -3.93 -0.86
CA PRO A 58 -17.16 -5.36 -1.10
C PRO A 58 -15.97 -5.96 -1.86
N ARG A 59 -15.22 -5.14 -2.60
CA ARG A 59 -14.04 -5.57 -3.36
C ARG A 59 -12.80 -5.70 -2.48
N VAL A 60 -12.72 -4.97 -1.36
CA VAL A 60 -11.56 -4.94 -0.47
C VAL A 60 -11.59 -6.13 0.48
N PHE A 61 -10.46 -6.79 0.60
CA PHE A 61 -10.19 -7.80 1.61
C PHE A 61 -8.71 -7.81 1.95
N ILE A 62 -8.37 -8.33 3.13
CA ILE A 62 -7.00 -8.42 3.64
C ILE A 62 -6.65 -9.88 3.81
N LEU A 63 -5.47 -10.28 3.35
CA LEU A 63 -4.96 -11.64 3.56
C LEU A 63 -3.49 -11.62 3.92
N GLY A 64 -3.10 -12.54 4.76
CA GLY A 64 -1.71 -12.69 5.23
C GLY A 64 -1.60 -13.62 6.40
N GLU A 65 -0.40 -13.80 6.89
CA GLU A 65 -0.12 -14.58 8.10
C GLU A 65 -0.55 -13.78 9.34
N ASP A 66 -1.32 -14.40 10.23
CA ASP A 66 -1.80 -13.84 11.49
C ASP A 66 -2.64 -12.54 11.39
N VAL A 67 -3.15 -12.21 10.20
CA VAL A 67 -3.93 -10.97 10.01
C VAL A 67 -5.33 -11.03 10.61
N GLY A 68 -5.91 -12.21 10.72
CA GLY A 68 -7.28 -12.43 11.15
C GLY A 68 -7.44 -12.50 12.67
N LYS A 69 -7.32 -13.69 13.24
CA LYS A 69 -7.63 -13.93 14.66
C LYS A 69 -6.77 -13.08 15.62
N ILE A 70 -5.48 -12.94 15.32
CA ILE A 70 -4.55 -12.14 16.14
C ILE A 70 -4.69 -10.65 15.81
N GLY A 71 -5.05 -10.32 14.57
CA GLY A 71 -5.18 -8.94 14.10
C GLY A 71 -3.85 -8.31 13.69
N ASP A 72 -2.99 -9.11 13.10
CA ASP A 72 -1.57 -8.91 12.78
C ASP A 72 -0.64 -8.79 14.01
N VAL A 73 0.67 -8.91 13.78
CA VAL A 73 1.69 -8.86 14.85
C VAL A 73 1.75 -7.51 15.58
N ASN A 74 1.24 -6.44 15.02
CA ASN A 74 1.14 -5.12 15.64
C ASN A 74 -0.29 -4.71 15.98
N GLN A 75 -1.25 -5.61 15.72
CA GLN A 75 -2.67 -5.45 16.07
C GLN A 75 -3.37 -4.27 15.39
N THR A 76 -2.96 -3.93 14.17
CA THR A 76 -3.68 -2.93 13.38
C THR A 76 -4.99 -3.48 12.79
N LEU A 77 -5.16 -4.80 12.78
CA LEU A 77 -6.36 -5.49 12.30
C LEU A 77 -7.16 -6.15 13.44
N ALA A 78 -6.80 -5.87 14.69
CA ALA A 78 -7.45 -6.45 15.87
C ALA A 78 -8.97 -6.28 15.82
N GLY A 79 -9.71 -7.38 16.00
CA GLY A 79 -11.18 -7.41 16.00
C GLY A 79 -11.85 -7.33 14.62
N LEU A 80 -11.11 -7.02 13.55
CA LEU A 80 -11.74 -6.83 12.23
C LEU A 80 -12.25 -8.14 11.61
N GLN A 81 -11.59 -9.27 11.87
CA GLN A 81 -12.12 -10.56 11.41
C GLN A 81 -13.45 -10.92 12.07
N GLU A 82 -13.63 -10.56 13.34
CA GLU A 82 -14.90 -10.79 14.07
C GLU A 82 -16.05 -9.97 13.47
N VAL A 83 -15.75 -8.75 13.01
CA VAL A 83 -16.74 -7.82 12.44
C VAL A 83 -17.06 -8.16 10.99
N PHE A 84 -16.04 -8.39 10.16
CA PHE A 84 -16.21 -8.52 8.71
C PHE A 84 -16.18 -9.97 8.20
N GLY A 85 -15.77 -10.90 9.04
CA GLY A 85 -15.69 -12.33 8.72
C GLY A 85 -14.36 -12.76 8.10
N PRO A 86 -14.09 -14.09 8.11
CA PRO A 86 -12.80 -14.65 7.69
C PRO A 86 -12.53 -14.58 6.18
N LEU A 87 -13.53 -14.29 5.35
CA LEU A 87 -13.32 -14.04 3.92
C LEU A 87 -12.85 -12.61 3.63
N LYS A 88 -13.11 -11.68 4.54
CA LYS A 88 -12.67 -10.28 4.43
C LYS A 88 -11.32 -10.04 5.10
N VAL A 89 -11.03 -10.75 6.17
CA VAL A 89 -9.74 -10.73 6.85
C VAL A 89 -9.29 -12.17 7.02
N THR A 90 -8.44 -12.62 6.11
CA THR A 90 -8.15 -14.04 5.90
C THR A 90 -6.76 -14.40 6.41
N ASP A 91 -6.72 -15.25 7.43
CA ASP A 91 -5.46 -15.90 7.85
C ASP A 91 -4.97 -16.87 6.78
N THR A 92 -3.69 -16.85 6.51
CA THR A 92 -3.01 -17.79 5.60
C THR A 92 -1.98 -18.61 6.35
N GLY A 93 -1.49 -19.67 5.70
CA GLY A 93 -0.26 -20.32 6.16
C GLY A 93 0.98 -19.48 5.84
N ILE A 94 2.11 -19.85 6.45
CA ILE A 94 3.40 -19.18 6.27
C ILE A 94 3.98 -19.55 4.90
N ARG A 95 3.63 -18.77 3.89
CA ARG A 95 4.15 -18.94 2.53
C ARG A 95 3.88 -17.70 1.68
N GLU A 96 4.81 -16.78 1.68
CA GLU A 96 4.68 -15.46 1.07
C GLU A 96 4.42 -15.53 -0.44
N VAL A 97 5.00 -16.50 -1.14
CA VAL A 97 4.73 -16.74 -2.57
C VAL A 97 3.25 -17.01 -2.81
N SER A 98 2.62 -17.85 -1.98
CA SER A 98 1.19 -18.18 -2.12
C SER A 98 0.29 -17.02 -1.72
N ILE A 99 0.69 -16.28 -0.68
CA ILE A 99 -0.03 -15.08 -0.22
C ILE A 99 -0.08 -14.04 -1.35
N VAL A 100 1.07 -13.70 -1.90
CA VAL A 100 1.20 -12.74 -3.01
C VAL A 100 0.48 -13.24 -4.27
N GLY A 101 0.66 -14.49 -4.65
CA GLY A 101 0.00 -15.07 -5.81
C GLY A 101 -1.53 -15.01 -5.76
N GLN A 102 -2.12 -15.25 -4.58
CA GLN A 102 -3.56 -15.09 -4.36
C GLN A 102 -4.00 -13.64 -4.56
N GLY A 103 -3.23 -12.68 -4.01
CA GLY A 103 -3.49 -11.25 -4.18
C GLY A 103 -3.44 -10.80 -5.64
N ILE A 104 -2.41 -11.21 -6.39
CA ILE A 104 -2.28 -10.93 -7.82
C ILE A 104 -3.50 -11.46 -8.57
N GLY A 105 -3.82 -12.75 -8.39
CA GLY A 105 -4.96 -13.38 -9.07
C GLY A 105 -6.30 -12.71 -8.75
N ALA A 106 -6.53 -12.36 -7.49
CA ALA A 106 -7.75 -11.70 -7.05
C ALA A 106 -7.86 -10.28 -7.64
N SER A 107 -6.77 -9.52 -7.65
CA SER A 107 -6.76 -8.16 -8.20
C SER A 107 -6.98 -8.14 -9.72
N MET A 108 -6.46 -9.11 -10.46
CA MET A 108 -6.73 -9.29 -11.89
C MET A 108 -8.21 -9.60 -12.17
N ARG A 109 -8.96 -10.05 -11.17
CA ARG A 109 -10.41 -10.32 -11.27
C ARG A 109 -11.27 -9.17 -10.75
N GLY A 110 -10.67 -8.00 -10.48
CA GLY A 110 -11.39 -6.78 -10.10
C GLY A 110 -11.56 -6.58 -8.60
N LEU A 111 -10.99 -7.44 -7.76
CA LEU A 111 -10.94 -7.22 -6.33
C LEU A 111 -9.81 -6.23 -5.96
N ARG A 112 -9.82 -5.76 -4.74
CA ARG A 112 -8.86 -4.79 -4.18
C ARG A 112 -8.17 -5.40 -2.95
N PRO A 113 -7.30 -6.42 -3.13
CA PRO A 113 -6.65 -7.07 -2.01
C PRO A 113 -5.57 -6.18 -1.39
N ILE A 114 -5.54 -6.17 -0.06
CA ILE A 114 -4.39 -5.75 0.74
C ILE A 114 -3.72 -7.02 1.22
N VAL A 115 -2.52 -7.27 0.73
CA VAL A 115 -1.75 -8.49 0.98
C VAL A 115 -0.66 -8.20 1.97
N GLU A 116 -0.63 -8.89 3.10
CA GLU A 116 0.38 -8.66 4.12
C GLU A 116 1.51 -9.68 4.04
N ILE A 117 2.75 -9.15 4.00
CA ILE A 117 3.97 -9.86 4.37
C ILE A 117 4.42 -9.29 5.70
N GLN A 118 4.57 -10.14 6.72
CA GLN A 118 4.78 -9.72 8.10
C GLN A 118 5.95 -8.75 8.28
N TYR A 119 7.07 -9.00 7.61
CA TYR A 119 8.27 -8.16 7.67
C TYR A 119 8.89 -7.95 6.30
N LEU A 120 9.45 -6.77 6.08
CA LEU A 120 10.04 -6.37 4.81
C LEU A 120 11.16 -7.32 4.35
N ASP A 121 11.88 -7.94 5.27
CA ASP A 121 12.94 -8.93 4.96
C ASP A 121 12.41 -10.15 4.20
N TYR A 122 11.16 -10.52 4.45
CA TYR A 122 10.54 -11.68 3.81
C TYR A 122 10.06 -11.43 2.38
N ILE A 123 10.13 -10.18 1.92
CA ILE A 123 9.73 -9.83 0.54
C ILE A 123 10.59 -10.53 -0.51
N PHE A 124 11.78 -11.00 -0.13
CA PHE A 124 12.65 -11.76 -1.02
C PHE A 124 12.09 -13.14 -1.38
N TYR A 125 11.27 -13.75 -0.54
CA TYR A 125 10.65 -15.04 -0.86
C TYR A 125 9.72 -14.97 -2.08
N PRO A 126 8.78 -14.03 -2.19
CA PRO A 126 7.93 -13.86 -3.36
C PRO A 126 8.53 -12.93 -4.43
N PHE A 127 9.76 -12.45 -4.30
CA PHE A 127 10.34 -11.46 -5.19
C PHE A 127 10.25 -11.81 -6.69
N PRO A 128 10.48 -13.06 -7.12
CA PRO A 128 10.33 -13.42 -8.54
C PRO A 128 8.92 -13.14 -9.09
N ILE A 129 7.88 -13.52 -8.36
CA ILE A 129 6.50 -13.26 -8.82
C ILE A 129 6.08 -11.80 -8.64
N LEU A 130 6.65 -11.08 -7.68
CA LEU A 130 6.46 -9.65 -7.55
C LEU A 130 7.05 -8.88 -8.72
N SER A 131 8.26 -9.25 -9.17
CA SER A 131 8.94 -8.57 -10.27
C SER A 131 8.38 -8.95 -11.63
N ASP A 132 8.14 -10.23 -11.87
CA ASP A 132 7.78 -10.74 -13.20
C ASP A 132 6.26 -10.79 -13.42
N ASP A 133 5.49 -11.33 -12.46
CA ASP A 133 4.06 -11.52 -12.66
C ASP A 133 3.23 -10.29 -12.27
N TRP A 134 3.66 -9.50 -11.31
CA TRP A 134 2.91 -8.37 -10.79
C TRP A 134 3.38 -7.02 -11.36
N ALA A 135 4.62 -6.64 -11.10
CA ALA A 135 5.15 -5.34 -11.50
C ALA A 135 5.18 -5.14 -13.02
N CYS A 136 5.48 -6.21 -13.77
CA CYS A 136 5.55 -6.17 -15.25
C CYS A 136 4.21 -6.40 -15.95
N LEU A 137 3.13 -6.72 -15.24
CA LEU A 137 1.86 -7.14 -15.87
C LEU A 137 1.31 -6.08 -16.82
N HIS A 138 1.21 -4.83 -16.36
CA HIS A 138 0.70 -3.72 -17.15
C HIS A 138 1.58 -3.47 -18.40
N TYR A 139 2.90 -3.49 -18.22
CA TYR A 139 3.85 -3.34 -19.32
C TYR A 139 3.74 -4.48 -20.34
N ARG A 140 3.81 -5.74 -19.89
CA ARG A 140 3.77 -6.92 -20.78
C ARG A 140 2.48 -7.02 -21.59
N THR A 141 1.40 -6.51 -21.07
CA THR A 141 0.09 -6.54 -21.74
C THR A 141 -0.23 -5.23 -22.48
N ALA A 142 0.74 -4.32 -22.62
CA ALA A 142 0.56 -3.01 -23.24
C ALA A 142 -0.65 -2.26 -22.68
N GLY A 143 -0.78 -2.22 -21.35
CA GLY A 143 -1.88 -1.59 -20.63
C GLY A 143 -3.18 -2.41 -20.60
N GLY A 144 -3.17 -3.63 -21.14
CA GLY A 144 -4.39 -4.45 -21.29
C GLY A 144 -4.86 -5.12 -19.99
N GLN A 145 -3.95 -5.32 -19.02
CA GLN A 145 -4.28 -5.93 -17.72
C GLN A 145 -3.74 -5.09 -16.58
N LYS A 146 -4.45 -5.12 -15.46
CA LYS A 146 -4.11 -4.42 -14.23
C LYS A 146 -4.23 -5.36 -13.04
N ALA A 147 -3.36 -5.19 -12.06
CA ALA A 147 -3.41 -5.92 -10.80
C ALA A 147 -3.18 -4.95 -9.62
N PRO A 148 -4.16 -4.10 -9.30
CA PRO A 148 -4.05 -3.07 -8.27
C PRO A 148 -4.12 -3.67 -6.86
N MET A 149 -3.25 -4.63 -6.59
CA MET A 149 -3.00 -5.17 -5.27
C MET A 149 -2.16 -4.18 -4.46
N ILE A 150 -2.43 -4.07 -3.18
CA ILE A 150 -1.56 -3.38 -2.23
C ILE A 150 -0.79 -4.43 -1.45
N LEU A 151 0.53 -4.39 -1.57
CA LEU A 151 1.41 -5.18 -0.71
C LEU A 151 1.74 -4.35 0.53
N ARG A 152 1.27 -4.83 1.66
CA ARG A 152 1.53 -4.25 2.97
C ARG A 152 2.65 -4.98 3.67
N THR A 153 3.59 -4.26 4.22
CA THR A 153 4.65 -4.81 5.07
C THR A 153 5.17 -3.77 6.05
N ARG A 154 6.01 -4.16 6.95
CA ARG A 154 6.65 -3.28 7.93
C ARG A 154 8.16 -3.46 7.92
N GLY A 155 8.87 -2.33 8.11
CA GLY A 155 10.33 -2.32 8.04
C GLY A 155 10.92 -1.02 8.57
N HIS A 156 12.14 -0.70 8.10
CA HIS A 156 12.89 0.50 8.49
C HIS A 156 13.19 0.58 9.99
N ARG A 157 13.39 -0.56 10.62
CA ARG A 157 13.92 -0.62 11.96
C ARG A 157 15.45 -0.54 11.90
N LEU A 158 16.04 0.38 12.63
CA LEU A 158 17.49 0.60 12.64
C LEU A 158 18.25 -0.22 13.69
N GLU A 159 17.56 -1.10 14.40
CA GLU A 159 18.11 -1.87 15.53
C GLU A 159 18.20 -3.35 15.20
N GLY A 160 19.39 -3.90 15.38
CA GLY A 160 19.64 -5.34 15.20
C GLY A 160 19.67 -5.76 13.72
N ILE A 161 19.76 -7.07 13.51
CA ILE A 161 19.85 -7.71 12.19
C ILE A 161 18.66 -8.56 11.82
N TRP A 162 17.74 -8.79 12.76
CA TRP A 162 16.54 -9.61 12.57
C TRP A 162 15.29 -8.74 12.47
N HIS A 163 14.52 -8.91 11.39
CA HIS A 163 13.32 -8.11 11.10
C HIS A 163 13.56 -6.59 11.05
N SER A 164 14.75 -6.18 10.71
CA SER A 164 15.16 -4.78 10.70
C SER A 164 15.63 -4.31 9.33
N GLY A 165 15.57 -5.18 8.33
CA GLY A 165 16.05 -4.90 6.99
C GLY A 165 15.29 -3.76 6.30
N SER A 166 16.00 -3.09 5.41
CA SER A 166 15.45 -2.06 4.55
C SER A 166 15.99 -2.23 3.11
N PRO A 167 15.59 -3.31 2.40
CA PRO A 167 16.09 -3.63 1.06
C PRO A 167 15.50 -2.72 -0.03
N MET A 168 15.17 -1.47 0.27
CA MET A 168 14.45 -0.56 -0.65
C MET A 168 15.16 -0.36 -1.98
N ALA A 169 16.50 -0.31 -1.99
CA ALA A 169 17.25 -0.16 -3.24
C ALA A 169 17.01 -1.34 -4.20
N VAL A 170 16.90 -2.57 -3.69
CA VAL A 170 16.57 -3.75 -4.49
C VAL A 170 15.13 -3.68 -4.99
N LEU A 171 14.20 -3.28 -4.12
CA LEU A 171 12.79 -3.21 -4.46
C LEU A 171 12.52 -2.16 -5.54
N ILE A 172 13.02 -0.95 -5.37
CA ILE A 172 12.85 0.15 -6.34
C ILE A 172 13.42 -0.21 -7.71
N ASN A 173 14.56 -0.91 -7.75
CA ASN A 173 15.17 -1.32 -9.01
C ASN A 173 14.50 -2.56 -9.63
N GLY A 174 13.99 -3.47 -8.81
CA GLY A 174 13.43 -4.75 -9.28
C GLY A 174 11.94 -4.74 -9.56
N LEU A 175 11.17 -3.85 -8.92
CA LEU A 175 9.72 -3.79 -9.04
C LEU A 175 9.27 -2.50 -9.77
N ARG A 176 9.66 -2.38 -11.02
CA ARG A 176 9.26 -1.25 -11.88
C ARG A 176 7.79 -1.39 -12.27
N GLY A 177 7.03 -0.32 -12.13
CA GLY A 177 5.58 -0.33 -12.37
C GLY A 177 4.75 -0.48 -11.08
N VAL A 178 5.37 -0.28 -9.92
CA VAL A 178 4.74 -0.34 -8.60
C VAL A 178 5.01 0.97 -7.86
N HIS A 179 4.01 1.53 -7.22
CA HIS A 179 4.19 2.69 -6.33
C HIS A 179 4.76 2.25 -4.98
N PHE A 180 5.83 2.91 -4.53
CA PHE A 180 6.40 2.69 -3.22
C PHE A 180 6.01 3.80 -2.27
N CYS A 181 5.24 3.43 -1.26
CA CYS A 181 4.77 4.32 -0.21
C CYS A 181 5.49 4.00 1.10
N VAL A 182 6.24 4.96 1.60
CA VAL A 182 6.98 4.85 2.87
C VAL A 182 6.51 5.98 3.78
N PRO A 183 5.39 5.78 4.48
CA PRO A 183 4.80 6.81 5.34
C PRO A 183 5.69 7.09 6.55
N ARG A 184 5.80 8.36 6.96
CA ARG A 184 6.51 8.75 8.18
C ARG A 184 5.72 8.51 9.45
N ASP A 185 4.38 8.45 9.34
CA ASP A 185 3.44 8.22 10.43
C ASP A 185 2.22 7.42 9.95
N MET A 186 1.36 6.98 10.86
CA MET A 186 0.22 6.12 10.49
C MET A 186 -0.95 6.91 9.90
N THR A 187 -1.03 8.20 10.17
CA THR A 187 -1.98 9.10 9.50
C THR A 187 -1.66 9.22 8.01
N GLN A 188 -0.38 9.42 7.67
CA GLN A 188 0.06 9.44 6.27
C GLN A 188 -0.13 8.06 5.61
N ALA A 189 0.12 6.97 6.36
CA ALA A 189 -0.13 5.62 5.86
C ALA A 189 -1.59 5.42 5.47
N ALA A 190 -2.53 5.83 6.32
CA ALA A 190 -3.97 5.75 6.02
C ALA A 190 -4.34 6.48 4.72
N GLY A 191 -3.79 7.67 4.51
CA GLY A 191 -3.99 8.44 3.27
C GLY A 191 -3.39 7.75 2.04
N MET A 192 -2.20 7.16 2.15
CA MET A 192 -1.56 6.41 1.06
C MET A 192 -2.36 5.15 0.68
N TYR A 193 -2.87 4.40 1.67
CA TYR A 193 -3.77 3.27 1.41
C TYR A 193 -5.02 3.72 0.65
N ARG A 194 -5.64 4.82 1.05
CA ARG A 194 -6.82 5.35 0.38
C ARG A 194 -6.52 5.73 -1.08
N THR A 195 -5.42 6.41 -1.33
CA THR A 195 -4.98 6.77 -2.68
C THR A 195 -4.81 5.53 -3.55
N LEU A 196 -4.12 4.50 -3.04
CA LEU A 196 -3.89 3.26 -3.77
C LEU A 196 -5.19 2.47 -3.99
N LEU A 197 -6.09 2.41 -3.00
CA LEU A 197 -7.39 1.73 -3.13
C LEU A 197 -8.32 2.42 -4.14
N ALA A 198 -8.25 3.74 -4.25
CA ALA A 198 -8.99 4.50 -5.25
C ALA A 198 -8.37 4.35 -6.66
N GLY A 199 -7.07 4.08 -6.71
CA GLY A 199 -6.31 3.96 -7.95
C GLY A 199 -6.40 2.58 -8.61
N ASP A 200 -5.76 2.43 -9.77
CA ASP A 200 -5.73 1.20 -10.57
C ASP A 200 -4.32 0.65 -10.83
N ASP A 201 -3.31 1.23 -10.20
CA ASP A 201 -1.93 0.75 -10.18
C ASP A 201 -1.62 -0.07 -8.91
N PRO A 202 -0.62 -0.96 -8.98
CA PRO A 202 -0.12 -1.69 -7.83
C PRO A 202 0.69 -0.79 -6.88
N GLY A 203 0.65 -1.08 -5.59
CA GLY A 203 1.42 -0.33 -4.59
C GLY A 203 2.01 -1.20 -3.48
N VAL A 204 3.17 -0.81 -2.99
CA VAL A 204 3.78 -1.33 -1.77
C VAL A 204 3.73 -0.26 -0.70
N VAL A 205 3.18 -0.60 0.47
CA VAL A 205 3.22 0.28 1.64
C VAL A 205 4.15 -0.35 2.68
N VAL A 206 5.24 0.35 2.98
CA VAL A 206 6.21 -0.06 3.99
C VAL A 206 5.98 0.77 5.24
N GLU A 207 5.23 0.23 6.18
CA GLU A 207 4.91 0.88 7.44
C GLU A 207 6.14 0.93 8.36
N CYS A 208 6.32 2.04 9.08
CA CYS A 208 7.39 2.18 10.05
C CYS A 208 7.16 1.25 11.24
N LEU A 209 8.02 0.26 11.43
CA LEU A 209 7.87 -0.76 12.47
C LEU A 209 7.75 -0.17 13.88
N ASN A 210 8.47 0.91 14.18
CA ASN A 210 8.39 1.56 15.49
C ASN A 210 7.21 2.52 15.63
N GLY A 211 6.50 2.85 14.54
CA GLY A 211 5.39 3.81 14.53
C GLY A 211 4.10 3.34 15.20
N TYR A 212 3.84 2.03 15.24
CA TYR A 212 2.55 1.50 15.69
C TYR A 212 2.14 1.89 17.12
N ARG A 213 3.12 2.09 18.00
CA ARG A 213 2.89 2.45 19.41
C ARG A 213 3.31 3.89 19.74
N LEU A 214 3.76 4.65 18.76
CA LEU A 214 3.95 6.07 18.92
C LEU A 214 2.58 6.74 19.00
N LYS A 215 2.51 7.78 19.83
CA LYS A 215 1.29 8.57 19.97
C LYS A 215 1.18 9.58 18.85
N GLU A 216 0.07 9.51 18.14
CA GLU A 216 -0.30 10.44 17.08
C GLU A 216 -1.63 11.12 17.43
N PRO A 217 -1.83 12.38 17.02
CA PRO A 217 -3.13 13.02 17.15
C PRO A 217 -4.14 12.34 16.21
N MET A 218 -5.31 11.97 16.71
CA MET A 218 -6.39 11.40 15.90
C MET A 218 -6.97 12.47 14.98
N PRO A 219 -6.89 12.32 13.65
CA PRO A 219 -7.52 13.27 12.74
C PRO A 219 -9.05 13.25 12.83
N THR A 220 -9.67 14.42 12.71
CA THR A 220 -11.14 14.54 12.68
C THR A 220 -11.73 14.02 11.36
N ASN A 221 -10.96 14.07 10.28
CA ASN A 221 -11.33 13.63 8.94
C ASN A 221 -10.56 12.37 8.49
N LEU A 222 -10.21 11.48 9.41
CA LEU A 222 -9.39 10.29 9.12
C LEU A 222 -9.89 9.50 7.90
N LEU A 223 -11.19 9.37 7.75
CA LEU A 223 -11.80 8.58 6.67
C LEU A 223 -11.83 9.31 5.31
N GLU A 224 -11.30 10.52 5.24
CA GLU A 224 -11.26 11.33 4.02
C GLU A 224 -9.81 11.59 3.55
N ILE A 225 -8.84 11.45 4.45
CA ILE A 225 -7.43 11.78 4.18
C ILE A 225 -6.96 11.04 2.94
N GLN A 226 -6.34 11.78 2.02
CA GLN A 226 -5.76 11.25 0.79
C GLN A 226 -4.39 11.90 0.56
N VAL A 227 -3.40 11.09 0.22
CA VAL A 227 -2.02 11.55 -0.04
C VAL A 227 -1.77 11.56 -1.54
N GLU A 228 -1.30 12.68 -2.05
CA GLU A 228 -0.83 12.79 -3.43
C GLU A 228 0.51 12.04 -3.57
N LEU A 229 0.59 11.09 -4.50
CA LEU A 229 1.80 10.30 -4.71
C LEU A 229 2.77 10.99 -5.67
N GLY A 230 4.06 10.86 -5.38
CA GLY A 230 5.13 11.43 -6.22
C GLY A 230 5.37 12.92 -6.00
N VAL A 231 4.65 13.56 -5.09
CA VAL A 231 4.82 14.96 -4.72
C VAL A 231 5.55 15.03 -3.38
N PRO A 232 6.73 15.69 -3.31
CA PRO A 232 7.46 15.85 -2.07
C PRO A 232 6.75 16.82 -1.11
N GLU A 233 6.68 16.46 0.15
CA GLU A 233 6.17 17.32 1.21
C GLU A 233 7.29 18.18 1.80
N ILE A 234 7.09 19.48 1.92
CA ILE A 234 8.01 20.39 2.59
C ILE A 234 7.72 20.35 4.09
N LEU A 235 8.58 19.69 4.85
CA LEU A 235 8.45 19.59 6.30
C LEU A 235 9.00 20.81 7.04
N ARG A 236 9.97 21.51 6.46
CA ARG A 236 10.60 22.70 7.01
C ARG A 236 11.09 23.60 5.88
N GLU A 237 10.64 24.83 5.90
CA GLU A 237 11.13 25.85 4.98
C GLU A 237 12.59 26.19 5.26
N GLY A 238 13.38 26.41 4.22
CA GLY A 238 14.78 26.81 4.28
C GLY A 238 15.19 27.61 3.04
N ASN A 239 16.23 28.40 3.16
CA ASN A 239 16.74 29.24 2.07
C ASN A 239 18.08 28.77 1.50
N ASP A 240 18.80 27.92 2.21
CA ASP A 240 20.17 27.52 1.84
C ASP A 240 20.26 26.05 1.41
N LEU A 241 19.61 25.17 2.15
CA LEU A 241 19.56 23.72 1.87
C LEU A 241 18.25 23.14 2.42
N THR A 242 17.61 22.38 1.62
CA THR A 242 16.45 21.61 2.02
C THR A 242 16.76 20.12 2.12
#